data_7324617b0d067966cd0a324f72982fd6
#
_entry.id   7324617b0d067966cd0a324f72982fd6
#
_cell.length_a   1.000
_cell.length_b   1.000
_cell.length_c   1.000
_cell.angle_alpha   90.00
_cell.angle_beta   90.00
_cell.angle_gamma   90.00
#
_symmetry.space_group_name_H-M   'P 1'
#
loop_
_entity.id
_entity.type
_entity.pdbx_description
1 polymer ?
#
loop_
_entity_poly.entity_id
_entity_poly.type
_entity_poly.pdbx_seq_one_letter_code
_entity_poly.pdbx_strand_id
1 'polypeptide(L)'
;IAGTVWKKNNEFADQANVPGKFTAFCSYEWISMPDNMNLHRNVFFKDCAKVPAQPFSALDSYHPADLWNWMDGQRKAGNELLAISHNANLSDGRMFPTEVDTKGRPIDAGYAASRTRNERLIEMKQLKGTSETHPLLSPNDEFASFELMSVLLGNPAGRIPHIVGSYARQALKDGVAMQDSEGFNPFKFGFGAAAASHNTAVPYRQDNFFGGHTFFDGTNETRLAGTLVMGMFDARTEGTSGLTGVWAEENTRASIFEAMQRRETFAVSGPHIRVRLFGGWKFAPDILKSRDRVRTGYAEGVPMGSDLPPTDATQAPSFVVWATKDPTSGNLDRIQIVKGWAKNGQSFEKIYDVVWAGERKPDQWTGVVPPIANTVDIANASYTNTVGAVELKTVWTDPDFAPGESAFYYARVLEIPTPRWTTIQAKQLKVAPPDVVAATIQERAWSSPMWYMPSEAARKNVPPGTTVDSLKQQGAVALNADELKALIVEKSIWLQNTVTGDKFIGARGNEFGYANYEIIPAESSLNAAN
;
A
#
# COMPACT_ATOMS: atom_id res chain seq x y z
N ILE A 1 30.48 -16.45 -16.47
CA ILE A 1 30.51 -15.35 -15.48
C ILE A 1 29.25 -15.38 -14.60
N ALA A 2 28.05 -15.35 -15.20
CA ALA A 2 26.78 -15.30 -14.42
C ALA A 2 26.63 -16.47 -13.42
N GLY A 3 26.86 -17.70 -13.83
CA GLY A 3 26.80 -18.87 -12.95
C GLY A 3 27.82 -18.83 -11.80
N THR A 4 29.03 -18.27 -12.04
CA THR A 4 30.05 -18.11 -10.98
C THR A 4 29.63 -17.05 -9.97
N VAL A 5 29.09 -15.92 -10.42
CA VAL A 5 28.61 -14.84 -9.54
C VAL A 5 27.41 -15.32 -8.72
N TRP A 6 26.45 -15.99 -9.35
CA TRP A 6 25.28 -16.58 -8.70
C TRP A 6 25.68 -17.55 -7.58
N LYS A 7 26.60 -18.50 -7.91
CA LYS A 7 27.11 -19.44 -6.91
C LYS A 7 27.75 -18.74 -5.72
N LYS A 8 28.65 -17.76 -5.96
CA LYS A 8 29.32 -17.01 -4.89
C LYS A 8 28.36 -16.19 -4.05
N ASN A 9 27.37 -15.55 -4.67
CA ASN A 9 26.35 -14.79 -3.94
C ASN A 9 25.58 -15.70 -2.95
N ASN A 10 25.20 -16.90 -3.38
CA ASN A 10 24.53 -17.86 -2.51
C ASN A 10 25.43 -18.40 -1.41
N GLU A 11 26.71 -18.66 -1.72
CA GLU A 11 27.71 -19.06 -0.71
C GLU A 11 27.87 -17.96 0.37
N PHE A 12 27.95 -16.68 -0.01
CA PHE A 12 28.05 -15.58 0.93
C PHE A 12 26.77 -15.41 1.76
N ALA A 13 25.60 -15.52 1.15
CA ALA A 13 24.33 -15.47 1.87
C ALA A 13 24.23 -16.62 2.88
N ASP A 14 24.70 -17.81 2.53
CA ASP A 14 24.69 -18.95 3.44
C ASP A 14 25.69 -18.83 4.58
N GLN A 15 26.89 -18.32 4.30
CA GLN A 15 27.93 -18.03 5.30
C GLN A 15 27.49 -16.93 6.28
N ALA A 16 26.76 -15.91 5.80
CA ALA A 16 26.27 -14.82 6.63
C ALA A 16 25.07 -15.23 7.52
N ASN A 17 24.42 -16.34 7.19
CA ASN A 17 23.25 -16.79 7.93
C ASN A 17 23.63 -17.43 9.26
N VAL A 18 23.31 -16.77 10.37
CA VAL A 18 23.54 -17.25 11.74
C VAL A 18 22.21 -17.36 12.46
N PRO A 19 21.58 -18.56 12.52
CA PRO A 19 20.28 -18.75 13.15
C PRO A 19 20.20 -18.13 14.56
N GLY A 20 19.10 -17.44 14.85
CA GLY A 20 18.89 -16.70 16.09
C GLY A 20 19.57 -15.32 16.17
N LYS A 21 20.44 -14.97 15.22
CA LYS A 21 21.18 -13.69 15.22
C LYS A 21 20.97 -12.89 13.94
N PHE A 22 21.28 -13.48 12.81
CA PHE A 22 21.18 -12.83 11.50
C PHE A 22 20.72 -13.83 10.45
N THR A 23 19.63 -13.51 9.75
CA THR A 23 19.10 -14.34 8.68
C THR A 23 19.42 -13.72 7.33
N ALA A 24 20.06 -14.50 6.45
CA ALA A 24 20.30 -14.14 5.07
C ALA A 24 19.62 -15.17 4.14
N PHE A 25 18.99 -14.69 3.07
CA PHE A 25 18.33 -15.51 2.05
C PHE A 25 19.17 -15.57 0.78
N CYS A 26 19.20 -16.72 0.15
CA CYS A 26 19.59 -16.83 -1.24
C CYS A 26 18.46 -16.29 -2.10
N SER A 27 18.77 -15.28 -2.89
CA SER A 27 17.78 -14.54 -3.65
C SER A 27 18.40 -13.85 -4.86
N TYR A 28 17.56 -13.45 -5.80
CA TYR A 28 17.95 -12.62 -6.93
C TYR A 28 16.78 -11.75 -7.38
N GLU A 29 17.11 -10.70 -8.10
CA GLU A 29 16.13 -9.86 -8.78
C GLU A 29 15.97 -10.32 -10.24
N TRP A 30 14.74 -10.69 -10.60
CA TRP A 30 14.32 -10.92 -11.97
C TRP A 30 13.94 -9.56 -12.59
N ILE A 31 14.84 -9.02 -13.43
CA ILE A 31 14.77 -7.65 -13.95
C ILE A 31 14.04 -7.66 -15.29
N SER A 32 12.72 -7.68 -15.29
CA SER A 32 11.90 -7.56 -16.50
C SER A 32 11.49 -6.11 -16.73
N MET A 33 11.81 -5.59 -17.91
CA MET A 33 11.50 -4.21 -18.31
C MET A 33 10.99 -4.13 -19.76
N PRO A 34 9.85 -4.77 -20.10
CA PRO A 34 9.28 -4.66 -21.44
C PRO A 34 8.92 -3.20 -21.73
N ASP A 35 9.37 -2.68 -22.86
CA ASP A 35 9.18 -1.27 -23.28
C ASP A 35 9.66 -0.24 -22.23
N ASN A 36 10.70 -0.58 -21.45
CA ASN A 36 11.23 0.19 -20.34
C ASN A 36 10.27 0.35 -19.14
N MET A 37 9.23 -0.49 -19.02
CA MET A 37 8.30 -0.49 -17.89
C MET A 37 8.72 -1.51 -16.84
N ASN A 38 8.78 -1.08 -15.58
CA ASN A 38 9.26 -1.92 -14.49
C ASN A 38 8.27 -3.05 -14.16
N LEU A 39 8.72 -4.31 -14.32
CA LEU A 39 8.02 -5.51 -13.89
C LEU A 39 8.91 -6.39 -13.02
N HIS A 40 9.87 -5.82 -12.31
CA HIS A 40 10.85 -6.54 -11.49
C HIS A 40 10.20 -7.37 -10.37
N ARG A 41 10.81 -8.51 -10.05
CA ARG A 41 10.47 -9.37 -8.91
C ARG A 41 11.72 -9.83 -8.20
N ASN A 42 11.71 -9.74 -6.88
CA ASN A 42 12.74 -10.36 -6.05
C ASN A 42 12.31 -11.78 -5.70
N VAL A 43 13.10 -12.78 -6.10
CA VAL A 43 12.83 -14.20 -5.86
C VAL A 43 13.68 -14.68 -4.70
N PHE A 44 13.04 -15.23 -3.67
CA PHE A 44 13.65 -15.73 -2.44
C PHE A 44 13.53 -17.24 -2.36
N PHE A 45 14.61 -17.91 -1.98
CA PHE A 45 14.62 -19.36 -1.72
C PHE A 45 14.68 -19.61 -0.21
N LYS A 46 13.84 -20.54 0.27
CA LYS A 46 13.83 -20.95 1.67
C LYS A 46 15.14 -21.67 2.06
N ASP A 47 15.69 -22.48 1.15
CA ASP A 47 16.88 -23.29 1.37
C ASP A 47 17.95 -23.00 0.31
N CYS A 48 19.08 -22.49 0.76
CA CYS A 48 20.22 -22.16 -0.13
C CYS A 48 20.89 -23.42 -0.72
N ALA A 49 20.78 -24.56 -0.07
CA ALA A 49 21.38 -25.81 -0.58
C ALA A 49 20.69 -26.35 -1.84
N LYS A 50 19.47 -25.89 -2.10
CA LYS A 50 18.63 -26.37 -3.21
C LYS A 50 18.47 -25.37 -4.34
N VAL A 51 19.14 -24.22 -4.28
CA VAL A 51 19.04 -23.23 -5.36
C VAL A 51 19.51 -23.82 -6.70
N PRO A 52 18.83 -23.51 -7.82
CA PRO A 52 19.23 -24.03 -9.13
C PRO A 52 20.61 -23.48 -9.53
N ALA A 53 21.31 -24.22 -10.39
CA ALA A 53 22.64 -23.84 -10.89
C ALA A 53 22.64 -22.47 -11.62
N GLN A 54 21.51 -22.10 -12.20
CA GLN A 54 21.26 -20.81 -12.82
C GLN A 54 19.86 -20.31 -12.48
N PRO A 55 19.68 -19.02 -12.13
CA PRO A 55 18.36 -18.44 -11.94
C PRO A 55 17.66 -18.22 -13.28
N PHE A 56 16.35 -18.25 -13.29
CA PHE A 56 15.56 -17.83 -14.44
C PHE A 56 15.63 -16.30 -14.54
N SER A 57 16.05 -15.80 -15.69
CA SER A 57 16.31 -14.39 -15.93
C SER A 57 15.33 -13.75 -16.91
N ALA A 58 15.33 -12.42 -17.00
CA ALA A 58 14.57 -11.71 -18.01
C ALA A 58 15.09 -11.95 -19.44
N LEU A 59 16.29 -12.54 -19.60
CA LEU A 59 16.79 -13.01 -20.90
C LEU A 59 16.12 -14.30 -21.34
N ASP A 60 15.64 -15.13 -20.38
CA ASP A 60 14.86 -16.35 -20.69
C ASP A 60 13.43 -15.98 -21.06
N SER A 61 12.82 -15.07 -20.32
CA SER A 61 11.51 -14.45 -20.63
C SER A 61 11.30 -13.20 -19.78
N TYR A 62 10.67 -12.18 -20.38
CA TYR A 62 10.25 -10.97 -19.67
C TYR A 62 8.78 -11.03 -19.19
N HIS A 63 8.10 -12.14 -19.36
CA HIS A 63 6.70 -12.31 -18.95
C HIS A 63 6.61 -12.89 -17.53
N PRO A 64 5.91 -12.22 -16.59
CA PRO A 64 5.77 -12.73 -15.21
C PRO A 64 5.19 -14.14 -15.12
N ALA A 65 4.27 -14.50 -15.99
CA ALA A 65 3.67 -15.83 -16.01
C ALA A 65 4.70 -16.95 -16.32
N ASP A 66 5.76 -16.67 -17.08
CA ASP A 66 6.82 -17.64 -17.34
C ASP A 66 7.73 -17.80 -16.12
N LEU A 67 8.03 -16.72 -15.40
CA LEU A 67 8.69 -16.78 -14.11
C LEU A 67 7.90 -17.65 -13.14
N TRP A 68 6.58 -17.45 -13.02
CA TRP A 68 5.74 -18.28 -12.14
C TRP A 68 5.70 -19.76 -12.55
N ASN A 69 5.64 -20.04 -13.84
CA ASN A 69 5.71 -21.43 -14.34
C ASN A 69 7.05 -22.07 -13.99
N TRP A 70 8.16 -21.35 -14.13
CA TRP A 70 9.47 -21.82 -13.71
C TRP A 70 9.53 -22.03 -12.19
N MET A 71 8.98 -21.12 -11.38
CA MET A 71 8.91 -21.26 -9.92
C MET A 71 8.09 -22.50 -9.52
N ASP A 72 6.98 -22.77 -10.20
CA ASP A 72 6.18 -23.99 -9.99
C ASP A 72 6.95 -25.25 -10.36
N GLY A 73 7.78 -25.20 -11.40
CA GLY A 73 8.75 -26.25 -11.74
C GLY A 73 9.78 -26.50 -10.63
N GLN A 74 10.30 -25.42 -10.03
CA GLN A 74 11.22 -25.51 -8.89
C GLN A 74 10.55 -26.16 -7.67
N ARG A 75 9.28 -25.84 -7.38
CA ARG A 75 8.53 -26.49 -6.29
C ARG A 75 8.35 -27.99 -6.52
N LYS A 76 8.05 -28.40 -7.76
CA LYS A 76 7.98 -29.83 -8.14
C LYS A 76 9.33 -30.54 -7.95
N ALA A 77 10.43 -29.81 -8.09
CA ALA A 77 11.79 -30.32 -7.81
C ALA A 77 12.18 -30.27 -6.31
N GLY A 78 11.26 -29.87 -5.43
CA GLY A 78 11.47 -29.83 -3.98
C GLY A 78 12.08 -28.54 -3.44
N ASN A 79 12.09 -27.45 -4.23
CA ASN A 79 12.46 -26.11 -3.78
C ASN A 79 11.23 -25.39 -3.22
N GLU A 80 11.43 -24.60 -2.17
CA GLU A 80 10.44 -23.63 -1.70
C GLU A 80 10.93 -22.22 -2.00
N LEU A 81 10.10 -21.45 -2.69
CA LEU A 81 10.46 -20.08 -3.11
C LEU A 81 9.22 -19.21 -3.22
N LEU A 82 9.42 -17.90 -3.09
CA LEU A 82 8.40 -16.88 -3.28
C LEU A 82 8.98 -15.69 -4.06
N ALA A 83 8.11 -14.90 -4.69
CA ALA A 83 8.48 -13.65 -5.33
C ALA A 83 7.81 -12.46 -4.64
N ILE A 84 8.49 -11.32 -4.67
CA ILE A 84 8.00 -10.02 -4.21
C ILE A 84 8.03 -9.06 -5.39
N SER A 85 6.87 -8.52 -5.77
CA SER A 85 6.79 -7.47 -6.79
C SER A 85 7.48 -6.21 -6.31
N HIS A 86 8.26 -5.58 -7.18
CA HIS A 86 9.16 -4.48 -6.88
C HIS A 86 8.88 -3.29 -7.78
N ASN A 87 8.87 -2.06 -7.24
CA ASN A 87 8.61 -0.82 -7.99
C ASN A 87 7.30 -0.82 -8.80
N ALA A 88 6.20 -1.24 -8.22
CA ALA A 88 4.92 -1.27 -8.91
C ALA A 88 4.51 0.11 -9.43
N ASN A 89 4.79 1.18 -8.68
CA ASN A 89 4.54 2.58 -9.06
C ASN A 89 5.24 3.02 -10.35
N LEU A 90 6.24 2.28 -10.83
CA LEU A 90 6.99 2.57 -12.04
C LEU A 90 6.65 1.62 -13.21
N SER A 91 5.57 0.85 -13.10
CA SER A 91 5.19 -0.18 -14.07
C SER A 91 4.34 0.31 -15.22
N ASP A 92 3.92 1.57 -15.21
CA ASP A 92 3.02 2.15 -16.23
C ASP A 92 1.72 1.34 -16.39
N GLY A 93 1.12 0.92 -15.28
CA GLY A 93 -0.11 0.14 -15.25
C GLY A 93 0.05 -1.37 -15.45
N ARG A 94 1.25 -1.87 -15.69
CA ARG A 94 1.47 -3.28 -16.08
C ARG A 94 1.67 -4.23 -14.91
N MET A 95 1.89 -3.72 -13.68
CA MET A 95 2.12 -4.58 -12.52
C MET A 95 0.85 -5.32 -12.10
N PHE A 96 -0.30 -4.68 -12.18
CA PHE A 96 -1.59 -5.22 -11.74
C PHE A 96 -2.63 -5.17 -12.87
N PRO A 97 -2.45 -5.98 -13.92
CA PRO A 97 -3.40 -6.03 -15.03
C PRO A 97 -4.73 -6.67 -14.59
N THR A 98 -5.84 -6.15 -15.10
CA THR A 98 -7.20 -6.64 -14.81
C THR A 98 -7.87 -7.32 -15.98
N GLU A 99 -7.41 -7.07 -17.22
CA GLU A 99 -8.02 -7.62 -18.44
C GLU A 99 -7.15 -8.70 -19.10
N VAL A 100 -5.90 -8.34 -19.42
CA VAL A 100 -4.98 -9.24 -20.12
C VAL A 100 -3.58 -9.17 -19.51
N ASP A 101 -2.87 -10.29 -19.54
CA ASP A 101 -1.48 -10.37 -19.10
C ASP A 101 -0.50 -9.80 -20.15
N THR A 102 0.79 -9.81 -19.85
CA THR A 102 1.84 -9.32 -20.78
C THR A 102 1.94 -10.12 -22.10
N LYS A 103 1.24 -11.25 -22.23
CA LYS A 103 1.13 -12.05 -23.45
C LYS A 103 -0.20 -11.82 -24.19
N GLY A 104 -1.04 -10.90 -23.71
CA GLY A 104 -2.38 -10.66 -24.27
C GLY A 104 -3.40 -11.74 -23.91
N ARG A 105 -3.12 -12.60 -22.92
CA ARG A 105 -4.06 -13.64 -22.46
C ARG A 105 -4.99 -13.06 -21.40
N PRO A 106 -6.27 -13.44 -21.40
CA PRO A 106 -7.22 -12.99 -20.37
C PRO A 106 -6.72 -13.30 -18.94
N ILE A 107 -7.00 -12.40 -18.02
CA ILE A 107 -6.83 -12.65 -16.59
C ILE A 107 -8.00 -13.53 -16.16
N ASP A 108 -7.69 -14.75 -15.68
CA ASP A 108 -8.65 -15.76 -15.28
C ASP A 108 -8.30 -16.36 -13.91
N ALA A 109 -9.10 -17.31 -13.45
CA ALA A 109 -8.88 -18.01 -12.19
C ALA A 109 -7.53 -18.76 -12.17
N GLY A 110 -7.05 -19.25 -13.31
CA GLY A 110 -5.76 -19.91 -13.44
C GLY A 110 -4.59 -18.95 -13.26
N TYR A 111 -4.67 -17.77 -13.89
CA TYR A 111 -3.73 -16.68 -13.67
C TYR A 111 -3.72 -16.23 -12.20
N ALA A 112 -4.91 -16.01 -11.61
CA ALA A 112 -5.04 -15.58 -10.22
C ALA A 112 -4.42 -16.59 -9.25
N ALA A 113 -4.69 -17.89 -9.43
CA ALA A 113 -4.12 -18.96 -8.61
C ALA A 113 -2.59 -19.04 -8.76
N SER A 114 -2.06 -18.93 -9.99
CA SER A 114 -0.62 -18.94 -10.24
C SER A 114 0.06 -17.74 -9.60
N ARG A 115 -0.47 -16.53 -9.79
CA ARG A 115 0.07 -15.30 -9.20
C ARG A 115 0.06 -15.36 -7.68
N THR A 116 -1.08 -15.66 -7.06
CA THR A 116 -1.24 -15.69 -5.59
C THR A 116 -0.32 -16.71 -4.93
N ARG A 117 -0.04 -17.84 -5.59
CA ARG A 117 0.90 -18.85 -5.11
C ARG A 117 2.35 -18.36 -5.15
N ASN A 118 2.72 -17.60 -6.18
CA ASN A 118 4.09 -17.18 -6.45
C ASN A 118 4.43 -15.80 -5.88
N GLU A 119 3.56 -14.80 -6.04
CA GLU A 119 3.75 -13.44 -5.53
C GLU A 119 3.00 -13.26 -4.21
N ARG A 120 3.65 -13.64 -3.11
CA ARG A 120 3.06 -13.60 -1.77
C ARG A 120 3.04 -12.20 -1.17
N LEU A 121 4.02 -11.38 -1.51
CA LEU A 121 4.21 -10.03 -0.99
C LEU A 121 4.42 -9.05 -2.14
N ILE A 122 4.17 -7.77 -1.84
CA ILE A 122 4.55 -6.65 -2.68
C ILE A 122 5.33 -5.61 -1.90
N GLU A 123 6.18 -4.87 -2.60
CA GLU A 123 6.92 -3.75 -2.04
C GLU A 123 6.08 -2.49 -2.02
N MET A 124 5.85 -1.93 -0.83
CA MET A 124 5.06 -0.71 -0.61
C MET A 124 5.89 0.56 -0.73
N LYS A 125 7.18 0.49 -0.41
CA LYS A 125 8.08 1.66 -0.34
C LYS A 125 9.53 1.23 -0.53
N GLN A 126 10.27 2.04 -1.27
CA GLN A 126 11.72 2.00 -1.42
C GLN A 126 12.24 3.38 -1.84
N LEU A 127 13.54 3.51 -2.20
CA LEU A 127 14.15 4.79 -2.59
C LEU A 127 13.38 5.53 -3.69
N LYS A 128 12.84 4.78 -4.67
CA LYS A 128 12.09 5.32 -5.82
C LYS A 128 10.59 5.47 -5.51
N GLY A 129 10.26 5.86 -4.27
CA GLY A 129 8.93 6.26 -3.85
C GLY A 129 8.06 5.14 -3.29
N THR A 130 6.76 5.45 -3.18
CA THR A 130 5.72 4.58 -2.64
C THR A 130 4.91 3.91 -3.73
N SER A 131 4.48 2.68 -3.46
CA SER A 131 3.51 1.94 -4.27
C SER A 131 2.16 1.73 -3.55
N GLU A 132 1.90 2.43 -2.42
CA GLU A 132 0.62 2.29 -1.70
C GLU A 132 -0.55 2.75 -2.55
N THR A 133 -0.60 4.04 -2.83
CA THR A 133 -1.67 4.68 -3.60
C THR A 133 -1.20 6.00 -4.23
N HIS A 134 -2.07 6.62 -5.01
CA HIS A 134 -1.85 7.91 -5.66
C HIS A 134 -3.09 8.81 -5.43
N PRO A 135 -2.96 10.15 -5.29
CA PRO A 135 -4.11 11.04 -5.07
C PRO A 135 -5.24 10.90 -6.09
N LEU A 136 -4.91 10.64 -7.36
CA LEU A 136 -5.92 10.41 -8.41
C LEU A 136 -6.66 9.07 -8.29
N LEU A 137 -6.14 8.10 -7.51
CA LEU A 137 -6.79 6.81 -7.23
C LEU A 137 -7.50 6.79 -5.88
N SER A 138 -7.10 7.70 -4.98
CA SER A 138 -7.60 7.83 -3.62
C SER A 138 -7.80 9.33 -3.29
N PRO A 139 -8.74 10.03 -3.95
CA PRO A 139 -8.89 11.48 -3.83
C PRO A 139 -9.34 11.93 -2.43
N ASN A 140 -9.95 11.03 -1.65
CA ASN A 140 -10.41 11.31 -0.29
C ASN A 140 -9.39 10.91 0.79
N ASP A 141 -8.16 10.55 0.40
CA ASP A 141 -7.08 10.22 1.32
C ASP A 141 -6.09 11.39 1.45
N GLU A 142 -6.14 12.12 2.56
CA GLU A 142 -5.24 13.23 2.86
C GLU A 142 -3.74 12.84 2.85
N PHE A 143 -3.43 11.56 2.99
CA PHE A 143 -2.06 11.02 3.02
C PHE A 143 -1.65 10.28 1.73
N ALA A 144 -2.44 10.39 0.65
CA ALA A 144 -2.17 9.70 -0.61
C ALA A 144 -0.92 10.22 -1.35
N SER A 145 -0.46 11.43 -1.06
CA SER A 145 0.68 12.08 -1.75
C SER A 145 2.05 11.76 -1.15
N PHE A 146 2.17 10.68 -0.37
CA PHE A 146 3.41 10.33 0.31
C PHE A 146 4.49 9.84 -0.65
N GLU A 147 5.65 10.53 -0.72
CA GLU A 147 6.86 10.12 -1.46
C GLU A 147 6.54 9.56 -2.87
N LEU A 148 5.72 10.28 -3.64
CA LEU A 148 5.39 9.87 -5.00
C LEU A 148 6.60 10.09 -5.92
N MET A 149 6.87 9.12 -6.80
CA MET A 149 7.80 9.30 -7.90
C MET A 149 7.01 9.47 -9.21
N SER A 150 7.21 10.61 -9.86
CA SER A 150 6.42 11.05 -11.03
C SER A 150 7.05 10.68 -12.38
N VAL A 151 8.18 9.97 -12.39
CA VAL A 151 8.91 9.60 -13.62
C VAL A 151 8.97 8.09 -13.77
N LEU A 152 8.98 7.62 -15.03
CA LEU A 152 9.20 6.22 -15.36
C LEU A 152 10.69 5.96 -15.60
N LEU A 153 11.21 4.82 -15.13
CA LEU A 153 12.58 4.41 -15.43
C LEU A 153 12.73 4.19 -16.94
N GLY A 154 13.79 4.75 -17.52
CA GLY A 154 14.08 4.59 -18.96
C GLY A 154 13.24 5.46 -19.91
N ASN A 155 12.42 6.37 -19.40
CA ASN A 155 11.72 7.35 -20.21
C ASN A 155 12.00 8.79 -19.77
N PRO A 156 13.15 9.37 -20.11
CA PRO A 156 13.53 10.74 -19.73
C PRO A 156 12.65 11.83 -20.38
N ALA A 157 11.80 11.50 -21.36
CA ALA A 157 11.00 12.46 -22.11
C ALA A 157 9.73 12.96 -21.38
N GLY A 158 9.56 12.66 -20.08
CA GLY A 158 8.50 13.26 -19.25
C GLY A 158 7.09 12.75 -19.55
N ARG A 159 6.95 11.52 -20.06
CA ARG A 159 5.64 10.88 -20.19
C ARG A 159 4.98 10.73 -18.81
N ILE A 160 3.73 11.15 -18.70
CA ILE A 160 2.92 10.92 -17.51
C ILE A 160 2.64 9.42 -17.38
N PRO A 161 3.03 8.78 -16.25
CA PRO A 161 2.79 7.35 -16.06
C PRO A 161 1.29 7.01 -16.03
N HIS A 162 0.91 5.83 -16.52
CA HIS A 162 -0.39 5.24 -16.21
C HIS A 162 -0.39 4.80 -14.76
N ILE A 163 -1.23 5.43 -13.96
CA ILE A 163 -1.32 5.14 -12.52
C ILE A 163 -2.22 3.93 -12.22
N VAL A 164 -3.30 3.73 -12.99
CA VAL A 164 -4.17 2.55 -12.87
C VAL A 164 -3.35 1.29 -13.18
N GLY A 165 -3.43 0.28 -12.31
CA GLY A 165 -2.61 -0.94 -12.43
C GLY A 165 -1.17 -0.81 -11.91
N SER A 166 -0.79 0.35 -11.30
CA SER A 166 0.54 0.62 -10.77
C SER A 166 0.60 0.68 -9.23
N TYR A 167 -0.52 0.68 -8.53
CA TYR A 167 -0.57 0.89 -7.09
C TYR A 167 -1.31 -0.21 -6.35
N ALA A 168 -0.78 -0.58 -5.18
CA ALA A 168 -1.24 -1.71 -4.36
C ALA A 168 -2.69 -1.60 -3.91
N ARG A 169 -3.11 -0.43 -3.43
CA ARG A 169 -4.49 -0.24 -2.93
C ARG A 169 -5.50 -0.37 -4.06
N GLN A 170 -5.19 0.18 -5.23
CA GLN A 170 -6.04 -0.01 -6.40
C GLN A 170 -6.11 -1.49 -6.79
N ALA A 171 -4.97 -2.20 -6.83
CA ALA A 171 -4.95 -3.63 -7.10
C ALA A 171 -5.79 -4.45 -6.09
N LEU A 172 -5.73 -4.11 -4.80
CA LEU A 172 -6.60 -4.75 -3.80
C LEU A 172 -8.07 -4.49 -4.07
N LYS A 173 -8.45 -3.26 -4.47
CA LYS A 173 -9.83 -2.90 -4.86
C LYS A 173 -10.27 -3.69 -6.10
N ASP A 174 -9.43 -3.73 -7.12
CA ASP A 174 -9.70 -4.49 -8.34
C ASP A 174 -9.85 -5.98 -8.03
N GLY A 175 -9.00 -6.52 -7.16
CA GLY A 175 -9.04 -7.91 -6.73
C GLY A 175 -10.34 -8.30 -6.01
N VAL A 176 -10.89 -7.44 -5.14
CA VAL A 176 -12.19 -7.74 -4.49
C VAL A 176 -13.35 -7.54 -5.47
N ALA A 177 -13.25 -6.63 -6.45
CA ALA A 177 -14.23 -6.47 -7.50
C ALA A 177 -14.28 -7.69 -8.44
N MET A 178 -13.13 -8.20 -8.88
CA MET A 178 -13.01 -9.43 -9.67
C MET A 178 -13.50 -10.65 -8.88
N GLN A 179 -13.23 -10.70 -7.58
CA GLN A 179 -13.78 -11.75 -6.71
C GLN A 179 -15.31 -11.71 -6.65
N ASP A 180 -15.90 -10.52 -6.64
CA ASP A 180 -17.35 -10.34 -6.59
C ASP A 180 -18.01 -10.68 -7.93
N SER A 181 -17.43 -10.22 -9.06
CA SER A 181 -18.01 -10.37 -10.41
C SER A 181 -17.63 -11.69 -11.09
N GLU A 182 -16.40 -12.22 -10.87
CA GLU A 182 -15.82 -13.33 -11.63
C GLU A 182 -15.45 -14.54 -10.78
N GLY A 183 -15.48 -14.39 -9.44
CA GLY A 183 -15.21 -15.47 -8.49
C GLY A 183 -13.74 -15.75 -8.18
N PHE A 184 -12.80 -14.90 -8.63
CA PHE A 184 -11.37 -15.03 -8.33
C PHE A 184 -10.72 -13.69 -8.00
N ASN A 185 -9.59 -13.72 -7.28
CA ASN A 185 -8.83 -12.52 -6.90
C ASN A 185 -7.32 -12.75 -7.12
N PRO A 186 -6.70 -12.09 -8.11
CA PRO A 186 -5.27 -12.23 -8.39
C PRO A 186 -4.37 -11.41 -7.45
N PHE A 187 -4.94 -10.57 -6.56
CA PHE A 187 -4.21 -9.55 -5.80
C PHE A 187 -4.28 -9.76 -4.29
N LYS A 188 -4.27 -11.01 -3.83
CA LYS A 188 -4.20 -11.38 -2.40
C LYS A 188 -2.75 -11.46 -1.92
N PHE A 189 -2.08 -10.34 -1.81
CA PHE A 189 -0.68 -10.23 -1.37
C PHE A 189 -0.55 -9.52 -0.01
N GLY A 190 0.51 -9.84 0.72
CA GLY A 190 0.93 -9.09 1.90
C GLY A 190 1.84 -7.92 1.53
N PHE A 191 2.19 -7.10 2.52
CA PHE A 191 3.01 -5.91 2.36
C PHE A 191 4.41 -6.08 2.92
N GLY A 192 5.39 -5.64 2.15
CA GLY A 192 6.76 -5.46 2.55
C GLY A 192 7.31 -4.14 2.01
N ALA A 193 8.52 -3.80 2.36
CA ALA A 193 9.25 -2.67 1.81
C ALA A 193 10.74 -2.98 1.79
N ALA A 194 11.52 -2.27 0.99
CA ALA A 194 12.93 -2.57 0.78
C ALA A 194 13.76 -1.32 0.44
N ALA A 195 15.04 -1.52 0.19
CA ALA A 195 15.96 -0.43 -0.13
C ALA A 195 15.96 -0.07 -1.62
N ALA A 196 16.11 -1.04 -2.49
CA ALA A 196 16.46 -0.86 -3.90
C ALA A 196 17.77 -0.04 -4.12
N SER A 197 18.65 -0.01 -3.13
CA SER A 197 19.96 0.66 -3.24
C SER A 197 20.94 -0.21 -4.04
N HIS A 198 21.80 0.44 -4.83
CA HIS A 198 22.81 -0.24 -5.64
C HIS A 198 24.21 -0.19 -5.00
N ASN A 199 24.28 0.10 -3.69
CA ASN A 199 25.51 0.21 -2.93
C ASN A 199 25.60 -0.79 -1.76
N THR A 200 24.73 -1.82 -1.74
CA THR A 200 24.64 -2.89 -0.72
C THR A 200 24.31 -2.40 0.71
N ALA A 201 23.91 -1.15 0.87
CA ALA A 201 23.51 -0.54 2.13
C ALA A 201 22.06 -0.09 2.10
N VAL A 202 21.49 0.18 3.28
CA VAL A 202 20.05 0.52 3.44
C VAL A 202 19.92 1.91 4.07
N PRO A 203 19.77 2.99 3.27
CA PRO A 203 19.61 4.35 3.78
C PRO A 203 18.17 4.59 4.27
N TYR A 204 17.76 3.97 5.38
CA TYR A 204 16.40 4.01 5.89
C TYR A 204 16.11 5.18 6.84
N ARG A 205 17.14 5.94 7.25
CA ARG A 205 16.99 7.06 8.20
C ARG A 205 17.10 8.39 7.49
N GLN A 206 16.23 9.33 7.84
CA GLN A 206 16.28 10.70 7.31
C GLN A 206 17.55 11.44 7.72
N ASP A 207 18.04 11.22 8.95
CA ASP A 207 19.25 11.85 9.47
C ASP A 207 20.55 11.18 9.01
N ASN A 208 20.46 10.02 8.36
CA ASN A 208 21.58 9.29 7.81
C ASN A 208 21.27 8.77 6.39
N PHE A 209 20.76 9.64 5.53
CA PHE A 209 20.52 9.32 4.14
C PHE A 209 21.80 9.51 3.33
N PHE A 210 22.24 8.46 2.66
CA PHE A 210 23.49 8.46 1.88
C PHE A 210 23.30 8.11 0.40
N GLY A 211 22.05 8.20 -0.09
CA GLY A 211 21.72 7.86 -1.47
C GLY A 211 21.66 6.36 -1.76
N GLY A 212 21.26 6.02 -2.95
CA GLY A 212 21.13 4.63 -3.41
C GLY A 212 22.13 4.25 -4.50
N HIS A 213 22.76 5.21 -5.15
CA HIS A 213 23.56 5.03 -6.34
C HIS A 213 24.88 5.81 -6.22
N THR A 214 25.74 5.39 -5.32
CA THR A 214 26.94 6.11 -4.85
C THR A 214 27.74 6.86 -5.93
N PHE A 215 27.76 6.37 -7.16
CA PHE A 215 28.44 7.03 -8.28
C PHE A 215 27.75 8.36 -8.68
N PHE A 216 26.44 8.47 -8.53
CA PHE A 216 25.66 9.65 -8.92
C PHE A 216 25.30 10.51 -7.73
N ASP A 217 24.91 9.91 -6.60
CA ASP A 217 24.29 10.52 -5.43
C ASP A 217 25.09 10.30 -4.13
N GLY A 218 26.39 9.99 -4.23
CA GLY A 218 27.24 9.59 -3.11
C GLY A 218 27.56 10.68 -2.10
N THR A 219 27.37 11.98 -2.42
CA THR A 219 27.62 13.11 -1.50
C THR A 219 26.38 13.97 -1.29
N ASN A 220 26.35 14.73 -0.20
CA ASN A 220 25.26 15.67 0.07
C ASN A 220 25.13 16.72 -1.05
N GLU A 221 26.25 17.19 -1.58
CA GLU A 221 26.30 18.16 -2.67
C GLU A 221 25.67 17.60 -3.95
N THR A 222 26.05 16.40 -4.37
CA THR A 222 25.49 15.80 -5.59
C THR A 222 24.01 15.52 -5.46
N ARG A 223 23.55 15.07 -4.28
CA ARG A 223 22.11 14.84 -4.03
C ARG A 223 21.31 16.14 -4.09
N LEU A 224 21.75 17.19 -3.38
CA LEU A 224 21.03 18.46 -3.32
C LEU A 224 21.14 19.30 -4.59
N ALA A 225 22.20 19.09 -5.39
CA ALA A 225 22.30 19.71 -6.71
C ALA A 225 21.27 19.19 -7.73
N GLY A 226 20.52 18.13 -7.39
CA GLY A 226 19.55 17.51 -8.31
C GLY A 226 20.24 16.73 -9.43
N THR A 227 21.37 16.09 -9.12
CA THR A 227 22.06 15.22 -10.08
C THR A 227 21.09 14.15 -10.60
N LEU A 228 21.08 13.96 -11.92
CA LEU A 228 20.24 12.91 -12.52
C LEU A 228 20.85 11.55 -12.23
N VAL A 229 20.19 10.78 -11.38
CA VAL A 229 20.58 9.41 -11.06
C VAL A 229 20.37 8.55 -12.30
N MET A 230 21.44 7.91 -12.77
CA MET A 230 21.45 7.10 -14.00
C MET A 230 20.90 7.83 -15.26
N GLY A 231 20.86 9.18 -15.23
CA GLY A 231 20.27 9.98 -16.30
C GLY A 231 18.73 9.96 -16.34
N MET A 232 18.06 9.41 -15.31
CA MET A 232 16.62 9.15 -15.32
C MET A 232 15.79 10.06 -14.41
N PHE A 233 16.23 10.28 -13.18
CA PHE A 233 15.47 11.03 -12.20
C PHE A 233 16.37 11.88 -11.28
N ASP A 234 15.78 12.94 -10.76
CA ASP A 234 16.45 13.87 -9.86
C ASP A 234 16.71 13.22 -8.48
N ALA A 235 17.95 13.22 -8.02
CA ALA A 235 18.35 12.65 -6.73
C ALA A 235 17.53 13.20 -5.54
N ARG A 236 17.05 14.46 -5.61
CA ARG A 236 16.21 15.08 -4.56
C ARG A 236 14.87 14.38 -4.38
N THR A 237 14.38 13.71 -5.42
CA THR A 237 13.10 12.98 -5.38
C THR A 237 13.20 11.59 -4.77
N GLU A 238 14.41 11.07 -4.54
CA GLU A 238 14.57 9.81 -3.80
C GLU A 238 14.12 9.98 -2.35
N GLY A 239 13.40 8.98 -1.85
CA GLY A 239 13.05 8.86 -0.44
C GLY A 239 14.03 7.96 0.32
N THR A 240 13.85 7.83 1.63
CA THR A 240 14.53 6.79 2.40
C THR A 240 14.07 5.39 1.98
N SER A 241 14.90 4.40 2.25
CA SER A 241 14.55 2.99 2.10
C SER A 241 13.39 2.60 3.01
N GLY A 242 12.50 1.73 2.54
CA GLY A 242 11.59 1.02 3.41
C GLY A 242 12.23 -0.22 4.03
N LEU A 243 11.55 -0.81 5.02
CA LEU A 243 11.92 -2.08 5.63
C LEU A 243 10.68 -2.98 5.76
N THR A 244 10.90 -4.29 5.71
CA THR A 244 9.86 -5.29 5.98
C THR A 244 9.98 -5.79 7.41
N GLY A 245 8.92 -5.60 8.20
CA GLY A 245 8.76 -6.30 9.46
C GLY A 245 8.08 -7.65 9.25
N VAL A 246 8.54 -8.67 9.96
CA VAL A 246 8.03 -10.05 9.86
C VAL A 246 7.70 -10.56 11.26
N TRP A 247 6.49 -11.06 11.45
CA TRP A 247 6.09 -11.73 12.69
C TRP A 247 6.34 -13.24 12.54
N ALA A 248 7.47 -13.68 13.02
CA ALA A 248 7.93 -15.06 12.98
C ALA A 248 8.17 -15.58 14.40
N GLU A 249 8.12 -16.89 14.60
CA GLU A 249 8.33 -17.52 15.90
C GLU A 249 9.77 -17.38 16.36
N GLU A 250 10.71 -17.40 15.40
CA GLU A 250 12.15 -17.28 15.67
C GLU A 250 12.91 -16.63 14.51
N ASN A 251 14.10 -16.12 14.78
CA ASN A 251 14.96 -15.54 13.76
C ASN A 251 15.75 -16.64 13.04
N THR A 252 15.05 -17.42 12.24
CA THR A 252 15.64 -18.41 11.33
C THR A 252 15.10 -18.24 9.92
N ARG A 253 15.86 -18.68 8.92
CA ARG A 253 15.46 -18.61 7.51
C ARG A 253 14.12 -19.30 7.28
N ALA A 254 13.93 -20.48 7.87
CA ALA A 254 12.69 -21.23 7.75
C ALA A 254 11.49 -20.49 8.35
N SER A 255 11.60 -20.04 9.61
CA SER A 255 10.50 -19.36 10.31
C SER A 255 10.12 -18.03 9.65
N ILE A 256 11.11 -17.23 9.22
CA ILE A 256 10.86 -15.97 8.50
C ILE A 256 10.21 -16.24 7.14
N PHE A 257 10.70 -17.24 6.38
CA PHE A 257 10.11 -17.63 5.10
C PHE A 257 8.64 -18.05 5.24
N GLU A 258 8.33 -18.89 6.24
CA GLU A 258 6.95 -19.31 6.52
C GLU A 258 6.04 -18.13 6.89
N ALA A 259 6.54 -17.17 7.67
CA ALA A 259 5.79 -15.96 8.00
C ALA A 259 5.53 -15.08 6.75
N MET A 260 6.52 -14.97 5.85
CA MET A 260 6.35 -14.30 4.55
C MET A 260 5.33 -15.05 3.68
N GLN A 261 5.35 -16.36 3.65
CA GLN A 261 4.36 -17.18 2.95
C GLN A 261 2.94 -16.99 3.51
N ARG A 262 2.79 -16.86 4.82
CA ARG A 262 1.51 -16.52 5.46
C ARG A 262 1.11 -15.07 5.29
N ARG A 263 2.01 -14.21 4.76
CA ARG A 263 1.83 -12.73 4.65
C ARG A 263 1.72 -12.05 6.01
N GLU A 264 2.24 -12.66 7.06
CA GLU A 264 2.27 -12.08 8.40
C GLU A 264 3.41 -11.06 8.53
N THR A 265 3.32 -10.04 7.68
CA THR A 265 4.33 -9.02 7.45
C THR A 265 3.72 -7.63 7.48
N PHE A 266 4.57 -6.63 7.67
CA PHE A 266 4.21 -5.23 7.57
C PHE A 266 5.35 -4.44 6.94
N ALA A 267 5.01 -3.37 6.25
CA ALA A 267 5.97 -2.46 5.66
C ALA A 267 6.17 -1.24 6.56
N VAL A 268 7.39 -0.68 6.59
CA VAL A 268 7.66 0.63 7.18
C VAL A 268 8.41 1.50 6.17
N SER A 269 8.21 2.81 6.23
CA SER A 269 8.82 3.76 5.29
C SER A 269 10.28 4.12 5.64
N GLY A 270 10.79 3.64 6.77
CA GLY A 270 12.13 3.86 7.28
C GLY A 270 12.22 3.50 8.75
N PRO A 271 11.63 4.28 9.66
CA PRO A 271 11.65 3.99 11.11
C PRO A 271 11.09 2.61 11.45
N HIS A 272 11.63 2.00 12.49
CA HIS A 272 11.24 0.67 12.99
C HIS A 272 9.90 0.73 13.77
N ILE A 273 8.88 1.35 13.21
CA ILE A 273 7.51 1.29 13.74
C ILE A 273 7.08 -0.18 13.74
N ARG A 274 6.56 -0.65 14.88
CA ARG A 274 6.00 -2.01 14.97
C ARG A 274 4.49 -1.93 14.98
N VAL A 275 3.85 -2.67 14.08
CA VAL A 275 2.39 -2.74 14.01
C VAL A 275 1.92 -4.18 14.09
N ARG A 276 0.86 -4.42 14.87
CA ARG A 276 0.12 -5.68 14.92
C ARG A 276 -1.33 -5.41 14.56
N LEU A 277 -1.90 -6.33 13.80
CA LEU A 277 -3.32 -6.33 13.46
C LEU A 277 -3.85 -7.76 13.55
N PHE A 278 -4.93 -7.95 14.30
CA PHE A 278 -5.74 -9.16 14.29
C PHE A 278 -7.18 -8.79 13.90
N GLY A 279 -7.83 -9.64 13.14
CA GLY A 279 -9.24 -9.51 12.78
C GLY A 279 -10.03 -10.71 13.25
N GLY A 280 -11.27 -10.49 13.64
CA GLY A 280 -12.17 -11.54 14.12
C GLY A 280 -13.58 -11.02 14.32
N TRP A 281 -14.43 -11.83 14.94
CA TRP A 281 -15.85 -11.51 15.08
C TRP A 281 -16.25 -11.08 16.49
N LYS A 282 -15.46 -11.39 17.51
CA LYS A 282 -15.88 -11.24 18.91
C LYS A 282 -14.73 -10.90 19.85
N PHE A 283 -13.85 -9.98 19.49
CA PHE A 283 -12.82 -9.55 20.42
C PHE A 283 -13.41 -8.77 21.59
N ALA A 284 -12.99 -9.14 22.80
CA ALA A 284 -13.36 -8.39 24.00
C ALA A 284 -12.72 -6.98 23.96
N PRO A 285 -13.45 -5.91 24.33
CA PRO A 285 -12.92 -4.54 24.31
C PRO A 285 -11.67 -4.33 25.17
N ASP A 286 -11.46 -5.17 26.17
CA ASP A 286 -10.33 -5.11 27.12
C ASP A 286 -9.16 -6.04 26.76
N ILE A 287 -9.19 -6.74 25.62
CA ILE A 287 -8.10 -7.61 25.15
C ILE A 287 -6.74 -6.90 25.19
N LEU A 288 -6.70 -5.61 24.88
CA LEU A 288 -5.48 -4.80 24.87
C LEU A 288 -4.88 -4.53 26.26
N LYS A 289 -5.62 -4.79 27.34
CA LYS A 289 -5.12 -4.73 28.72
C LYS A 289 -4.40 -6.02 29.13
N SER A 290 -4.70 -7.13 28.43
CA SER A 290 -4.09 -8.43 28.72
C SER A 290 -2.64 -8.49 28.26
N ARG A 291 -1.80 -9.17 29.05
CA ARG A 291 -0.44 -9.56 28.64
C ARG A 291 -0.48 -10.66 27.57
N ASP A 292 -1.54 -11.45 27.54
CA ASP A 292 -1.76 -12.56 26.61
C ASP A 292 -2.45 -12.15 25.29
N ARG A 293 -2.59 -10.83 25.05
CA ARG A 293 -3.32 -10.30 23.88
C ARG A 293 -2.90 -10.90 22.53
N VAL A 294 -1.63 -11.26 22.38
CA VAL A 294 -1.13 -11.91 21.15
C VAL A 294 -1.69 -13.32 21.03
N ARG A 295 -1.61 -14.12 22.11
CA ARG A 295 -2.15 -15.48 22.15
C ARG A 295 -3.67 -15.48 21.94
N THR A 296 -4.37 -14.55 22.60
CA THR A 296 -5.81 -14.36 22.42
C THR A 296 -6.14 -13.97 20.98
N GLY A 297 -5.36 -13.06 20.37
CA GLY A 297 -5.53 -12.65 18.96
C GLY A 297 -5.47 -13.82 17.99
N TYR A 298 -4.55 -14.77 18.19
CA TYR A 298 -4.49 -16.01 17.40
C TYR A 298 -5.58 -17.02 17.74
N ALA A 299 -6.05 -17.05 18.98
CA ALA A 299 -7.05 -18.02 19.42
C ALA A 299 -8.48 -17.62 18.99
N GLU A 300 -8.79 -16.33 18.99
CA GLU A 300 -10.12 -15.78 18.75
C GLU A 300 -10.27 -15.11 17.39
N GLY A 301 -9.19 -14.99 16.62
CA GLY A 301 -9.16 -14.37 15.32
C GLY A 301 -8.00 -14.85 14.47
N VAL A 302 -7.65 -14.05 13.47
CA VAL A 302 -6.55 -14.32 12.54
C VAL A 302 -5.61 -13.11 12.46
N PRO A 303 -4.31 -13.31 12.21
CA PRO A 303 -3.34 -12.22 12.09
C PRO A 303 -3.45 -11.53 10.72
N MET A 304 -2.81 -10.35 10.59
CA MET A 304 -2.62 -9.66 9.31
C MET A 304 -2.15 -10.63 8.22
N GLY A 305 -2.54 -10.41 6.98
CA GLY A 305 -2.23 -11.26 5.84
C GLY A 305 -3.19 -12.42 5.62
N SER A 306 -4.17 -12.61 6.53
CA SER A 306 -5.11 -13.74 6.51
C SER A 306 -6.46 -13.37 5.94
N ASP A 307 -7.23 -14.39 5.55
CA ASP A 307 -8.66 -14.25 5.32
C ASP A 307 -9.38 -14.32 6.68
N LEU A 308 -10.37 -13.46 6.89
CA LEU A 308 -11.28 -13.56 8.03
C LEU A 308 -12.04 -14.89 7.96
N PRO A 309 -12.23 -15.57 9.09
CA PRO A 309 -12.99 -16.83 9.08
C PRO A 309 -14.39 -16.62 8.50
N PRO A 310 -14.91 -17.58 7.73
CA PRO A 310 -16.29 -17.50 7.24
C PRO A 310 -17.27 -17.35 8.40
N THR A 311 -18.32 -16.55 8.18
CA THR A 311 -19.41 -16.40 9.14
C THR A 311 -20.73 -16.20 8.41
N ASP A 312 -21.80 -16.74 8.98
CA ASP A 312 -23.17 -16.44 8.58
C ASP A 312 -23.80 -15.33 9.45
N ALA A 313 -23.03 -14.81 10.40
CA ALA A 313 -23.47 -13.75 11.28
C ALA A 313 -23.55 -12.41 10.55
N THR A 314 -24.53 -11.61 10.88
CA THR A 314 -24.66 -10.21 10.45
C THR A 314 -23.77 -9.27 11.25
N GLN A 315 -23.06 -9.80 12.25
CA GLN A 315 -22.15 -9.02 13.10
C GLN A 315 -20.95 -8.53 12.30
N ALA A 316 -20.63 -7.24 12.45
CA ALA A 316 -19.46 -6.65 11.84
C ALA A 316 -18.14 -7.22 12.40
N PRO A 317 -17.09 -7.35 11.57
CA PRO A 317 -15.78 -7.76 12.05
C PRO A 317 -15.18 -6.69 12.96
N SER A 318 -14.47 -7.15 13.98
CA SER A 318 -13.66 -6.31 14.85
C SER A 318 -12.18 -6.56 14.64
N PHE A 319 -11.40 -5.50 14.81
CA PHE A 319 -9.96 -5.50 14.60
C PHE A 319 -9.25 -5.01 15.85
N VAL A 320 -8.31 -5.80 16.32
CA VAL A 320 -7.39 -5.42 17.41
C VAL A 320 -6.13 -4.90 16.76
N VAL A 321 -5.85 -3.63 16.93
CA VAL A 321 -4.65 -2.99 16.36
C VAL A 321 -3.86 -2.28 17.43
N TRP A 322 -2.54 -2.43 17.38
CA TRP A 322 -1.62 -1.59 18.15
C TRP A 322 -0.32 -1.36 17.40
N ALA A 323 0.29 -0.21 17.69
CA ALA A 323 1.58 0.17 17.15
C ALA A 323 2.44 0.83 18.21
N THR A 324 3.75 0.60 18.12
CA THR A 324 4.77 1.29 18.92
C THR A 324 5.73 2.02 17.99
N LYS A 325 6.15 3.22 18.39
CA LYS A 325 7.11 4.03 17.62
C LYS A 325 8.49 3.39 17.56
N ASP A 326 9.30 3.82 16.60
CA ASP A 326 10.75 3.66 16.66
C ASP A 326 11.31 4.51 17.80
N PRO A 327 12.12 3.97 18.74
CA PRO A 327 12.71 4.76 19.83
C PRO A 327 13.51 5.98 19.35
N THR A 328 14.04 5.95 18.15
CA THR A 328 14.93 7.00 17.59
C THR A 328 14.22 7.94 16.61
N SER A 329 12.92 7.79 16.39
CA SER A 329 12.13 8.60 15.44
C SER A 329 11.02 9.40 16.13
N GLY A 330 10.11 9.97 15.34
CA GLY A 330 8.93 10.71 15.78
C GLY A 330 7.97 9.87 16.63
N ASN A 331 7.18 10.51 17.47
CA ASN A 331 6.05 9.89 18.11
C ASN A 331 4.96 9.54 17.08
N LEU A 332 4.04 8.65 17.42
CA LEU A 332 2.92 8.29 16.55
C LEU A 332 1.84 9.38 16.59
N ASP A 333 1.33 9.76 15.43
CA ASP A 333 0.18 10.64 15.27
C ASP A 333 -1.13 9.86 15.44
N ARG A 334 -1.36 8.86 14.57
CA ARG A 334 -2.60 8.09 14.52
C ARG A 334 -2.42 6.71 13.90
N ILE A 335 -3.41 5.85 14.14
CA ILE A 335 -3.63 4.62 13.38
C ILE A 335 -4.92 4.79 12.58
N GLN A 336 -4.84 4.44 11.30
CA GLN A 336 -5.97 4.37 10.39
C GLN A 336 -6.24 2.92 10.01
N ILE A 337 -7.51 2.59 9.77
CA ILE A 337 -7.89 1.39 9.03
C ILE A 337 -8.34 1.83 7.64
N VAL A 338 -7.69 1.30 6.63
CA VAL A 338 -8.08 1.44 5.24
C VAL A 338 -8.93 0.24 4.87
N LYS A 339 -10.18 0.49 4.54
CA LYS A 339 -11.14 -0.50 4.04
C LYS A 339 -11.32 -0.29 2.54
N GLY A 340 -11.28 -1.37 1.76
CA GLY A 340 -11.81 -1.41 0.41
C GLY A 340 -12.84 -2.52 0.31
N TRP A 341 -13.88 -2.32 -0.51
CA TRP A 341 -14.92 -3.33 -0.70
C TRP A 341 -15.45 -3.33 -2.13
N ALA A 342 -16.11 -4.40 -2.51
CA ALA A 342 -16.79 -4.52 -3.79
C ALA A 342 -18.29 -4.61 -3.62
N LYS A 343 -19.01 -3.95 -4.52
CA LYS A 343 -20.47 -3.99 -4.61
C LYS A 343 -20.88 -3.93 -6.07
N ASN A 344 -21.62 -4.91 -6.54
CA ASN A 344 -22.07 -5.00 -7.94
C ASN A 344 -20.91 -4.90 -8.96
N GLY A 345 -19.76 -5.53 -8.69
CA GLY A 345 -18.59 -5.50 -9.55
C GLY A 345 -17.79 -4.18 -9.54
N GLN A 346 -18.22 -3.19 -8.78
CA GLN A 346 -17.49 -1.94 -8.57
C GLN A 346 -16.74 -1.96 -7.24
N SER A 347 -15.61 -1.28 -7.17
CA SER A 347 -14.81 -1.18 -5.95
C SER A 347 -14.84 0.21 -5.34
N PHE A 348 -14.77 0.25 -4.01
CA PHE A 348 -14.84 1.45 -3.20
C PHE A 348 -13.76 1.42 -2.12
N GLU A 349 -13.49 2.56 -1.49
CA GLU A 349 -12.60 2.63 -0.33
C GLU A 349 -13.08 3.67 0.68
N LYS A 350 -12.72 3.46 1.95
CA LYS A 350 -12.89 4.42 3.03
C LYS A 350 -11.74 4.28 4.03
N ILE A 351 -11.25 5.41 4.52
CA ILE A 351 -10.20 5.48 5.53
C ILE A 351 -10.84 5.92 6.84
N TYR A 352 -10.56 5.18 7.92
CA TYR A 352 -11.06 5.47 9.26
C TYR A 352 -9.88 5.81 10.17
N ASP A 353 -9.89 6.98 10.80
CA ASP A 353 -9.03 7.25 11.94
C ASP A 353 -9.58 6.48 13.15
N VAL A 354 -8.86 5.43 13.60
CA VAL A 354 -9.39 4.52 14.62
C VAL A 354 -8.83 4.80 16.02
N VAL A 355 -7.65 5.40 16.10
CA VAL A 355 -7.03 5.92 17.33
C VAL A 355 -5.96 6.94 16.99
N TRP A 356 -5.83 7.98 17.80
CA TRP A 356 -4.88 9.08 17.61
C TRP A 356 -4.34 9.61 18.94
N ALA A 357 -3.23 10.32 18.87
CA ALA A 357 -2.61 10.97 20.01
C ALA A 357 -3.27 12.30 20.36
N GLY A 358 -3.29 12.64 21.65
CA GLY A 358 -3.83 13.90 22.17
C GLY A 358 -5.36 13.95 22.19
N GLU A 359 -5.90 15.12 22.58
CA GLU A 359 -7.34 15.31 22.77
C GLU A 359 -8.04 15.90 21.53
N ARG A 360 -7.50 15.63 20.33
CA ARG A 360 -8.11 16.08 19.08
C ARG A 360 -9.48 15.43 18.90
N LYS A 361 -10.46 16.21 18.51
CA LYS A 361 -11.80 15.72 18.23
C LYS A 361 -11.97 15.57 16.72
N PRO A 362 -12.49 14.44 16.25
CA PRO A 362 -12.88 14.32 14.86
C PRO A 362 -13.86 15.41 14.46
N ASP A 363 -13.75 15.89 13.25
CA ASP A 363 -14.75 16.77 12.66
C ASP A 363 -16.11 16.07 12.67
N GLN A 364 -17.13 16.78 13.11
CA GLN A 364 -18.46 16.18 13.31
C GLN A 364 -19.15 15.77 12.00
N TRP A 365 -18.70 16.32 10.87
CA TRP A 365 -19.30 16.06 9.55
C TRP A 365 -18.51 15.04 8.75
N THR A 366 -17.19 15.13 8.77
CA THR A 366 -16.31 14.28 7.97
C THR A 366 -15.76 13.08 8.73
N GLY A 367 -15.78 13.11 10.06
CA GLY A 367 -15.14 12.12 10.91
C GLY A 367 -13.60 12.19 10.89
N VAL A 368 -13.01 13.14 10.13
CA VAL A 368 -11.57 13.30 10.00
C VAL A 368 -10.99 13.92 11.26
N VAL A 369 -9.94 13.32 11.79
CA VAL A 369 -9.18 13.86 12.93
C VAL A 369 -8.26 14.98 12.42
N PRO A 370 -8.33 16.20 12.98
CA PRO A 370 -7.47 17.30 12.55
C PRO A 370 -5.98 16.92 12.58
N PRO A 371 -5.12 17.57 11.76
CA PRO A 371 -3.68 17.35 11.80
C PRO A 371 -3.11 17.54 13.20
N ILE A 372 -2.10 16.75 13.55
CA ILE A 372 -1.34 16.96 14.79
C ILE A 372 -0.47 18.21 14.66
N ALA A 373 -0.19 18.87 15.79
CA ALA A 373 0.68 20.03 15.78
C ALA A 373 2.05 19.69 15.18
N ASN A 374 2.52 20.51 14.25
CA ASN A 374 3.83 20.35 13.63
C ASN A 374 4.89 20.98 14.53
N THR A 375 5.86 20.19 14.99
CA THR A 375 6.97 20.62 15.87
C THR A 375 8.29 20.79 15.11
N VAL A 376 8.25 20.73 13.78
CA VAL A 376 9.47 20.83 12.95
C VAL A 376 9.95 22.27 12.88
N ASP A 377 11.21 22.48 13.22
CA ASP A 377 11.98 23.68 12.94
C ASP A 377 12.80 23.44 11.65
N ILE A 378 12.31 23.94 10.53
CA ILE A 378 12.95 23.78 9.22
C ILE A 378 14.34 24.42 9.19
N ALA A 379 14.52 25.61 9.81
CA ALA A 379 15.79 26.33 9.81
C ALA A 379 16.88 25.55 10.55
N ASN A 380 16.51 24.84 11.60
CA ASN A 380 17.40 23.98 12.37
C ASN A 380 17.36 22.52 11.96
N ALA A 381 16.51 22.14 11.01
CA ALA A 381 16.27 20.77 10.59
C ALA A 381 16.06 19.84 11.82
N SER A 382 15.26 20.28 12.77
CA SER A 382 15.01 19.60 14.05
C SER A 382 13.52 19.52 14.32
N TYR A 383 13.13 18.69 15.29
CA TYR A 383 11.76 18.55 15.77
C TYR A 383 11.76 18.13 17.24
N THR A 384 10.61 18.20 17.89
CA THR A 384 10.45 17.73 19.26
C THR A 384 9.35 16.68 19.35
N ASN A 385 9.52 15.71 20.23
CA ASN A 385 8.52 14.71 20.57
C ASN A 385 7.57 15.18 21.70
N THR A 386 7.21 16.47 21.71
CA THR A 386 6.27 17.06 22.68
C THR A 386 4.81 16.74 22.36
N VAL A 387 4.54 16.26 21.15
CA VAL A 387 3.23 15.78 20.69
C VAL A 387 3.34 14.33 20.24
N GLY A 388 2.20 13.71 19.96
CA GLY A 388 2.16 12.31 19.55
C GLY A 388 2.21 11.34 20.73
N ALA A 389 2.23 10.04 20.46
CA ALA A 389 2.24 8.98 21.45
C ALA A 389 3.32 7.94 21.18
N VAL A 390 3.86 7.31 22.21
CA VAL A 390 4.85 6.22 22.07
C VAL A 390 4.20 4.89 21.67
N GLU A 391 2.93 4.70 22.03
CA GLU A 391 2.09 3.56 21.67
C GLU A 391 0.69 4.07 21.36
N LEU A 392 0.07 3.55 20.30
CA LEU A 392 -1.35 3.69 20.02
C LEU A 392 -1.96 2.31 19.88
N LYS A 393 -3.19 2.13 20.40
CA LYS A 393 -3.88 0.85 20.35
C LYS A 393 -5.39 1.01 20.51
N THR A 394 -6.13 0.18 19.79
CA THR A 394 -7.60 0.14 19.90
C THR A 394 -8.17 -1.20 19.46
N VAL A 395 -9.39 -1.48 19.88
CA VAL A 395 -10.28 -2.45 19.26
C VAL A 395 -11.31 -1.65 18.47
N TRP A 396 -11.35 -1.86 17.16
CA TRP A 396 -12.26 -1.14 16.26
C TRP A 396 -13.17 -2.14 15.55
N THR A 397 -14.44 -1.82 15.45
CA THR A 397 -15.44 -2.62 14.72
C THR A 397 -15.89 -1.83 13.51
N ASP A 398 -15.99 -2.47 12.34
CA ASP A 398 -16.38 -1.80 11.10
C ASP A 398 -17.83 -1.29 11.19
N PRO A 399 -18.06 0.05 11.25
CA PRO A 399 -19.41 0.61 11.34
C PRO A 399 -20.20 0.50 10.03
N ASP A 400 -19.51 0.31 8.91
CA ASP A 400 -20.10 0.27 7.56
C ASP A 400 -20.01 -1.15 6.96
N PHE A 401 -20.02 -2.18 7.80
CA PHE A 401 -19.95 -3.56 7.35
C PHE A 401 -21.22 -4.00 6.64
N ALA A 402 -21.05 -4.55 5.44
CA ALA A 402 -22.13 -5.20 4.69
C ALA A 402 -21.82 -6.69 4.51
N PRO A 403 -22.58 -7.62 5.11
CA PRO A 403 -22.26 -9.05 5.10
C PRO A 403 -22.18 -9.69 3.71
N GLY A 404 -22.83 -9.11 2.71
CA GLY A 404 -22.84 -9.61 1.33
C GLY A 404 -21.71 -9.06 0.44
N GLU A 405 -20.91 -8.14 0.93
CA GLU A 405 -19.88 -7.44 0.14
C GLU A 405 -18.48 -7.97 0.49
N SER A 406 -17.70 -8.36 -0.52
CA SER A 406 -16.27 -8.71 -0.34
C SER A 406 -15.47 -7.47 0.05
N ALA A 407 -14.59 -7.60 1.03
CA ALA A 407 -13.81 -6.47 1.52
C ALA A 407 -12.36 -6.85 1.87
N PHE A 408 -11.49 -5.84 1.94
CA PHE A 408 -10.19 -5.94 2.58
C PHE A 408 -9.99 -4.82 3.59
N TYR A 409 -9.09 -5.06 4.55
CA TYR A 409 -8.74 -4.12 5.61
C TYR A 409 -7.24 -4.15 5.85
N TYR A 410 -6.60 -3.00 6.00
CA TYR A 410 -5.24 -2.93 6.54
C TYR A 410 -5.07 -1.72 7.44
N ALA A 411 -4.15 -1.81 8.39
CA ALA A 411 -3.78 -0.69 9.25
C ALA A 411 -2.69 0.16 8.59
N ARG A 412 -2.84 1.49 8.66
CA ARG A 412 -1.79 2.46 8.36
C ARG A 412 -1.49 3.25 9.64
N VAL A 413 -0.22 3.29 10.02
CA VAL A 413 0.27 4.00 11.20
C VAL A 413 1.08 5.19 10.74
N LEU A 414 0.80 6.39 11.26
CA LEU A 414 1.49 7.62 10.91
C LEU A 414 2.29 8.13 12.11
N GLU A 415 3.54 8.57 11.86
CA GLU A 415 4.30 9.39 12.82
C GLU A 415 3.88 10.87 12.74
N ILE A 416 4.31 11.67 13.71
CA ILE A 416 4.28 13.13 13.62
C ILE A 416 5.21 13.59 12.49
N PRO A 417 5.03 14.82 11.94
CA PRO A 417 5.98 15.37 10.97
C PRO A 417 7.39 15.47 11.53
N THR A 418 8.38 15.08 10.71
CA THR A 418 9.82 15.20 10.98
C THR A 418 10.53 15.85 9.79
N PRO A 419 11.75 16.40 9.93
CA PRO A 419 12.50 16.92 8.79
C PRO A 419 12.82 15.83 7.77
N ARG A 420 12.60 16.10 6.49
CA ARG A 420 13.05 15.20 5.41
C ARG A 420 14.58 15.28 5.27
N TRP A 421 15.22 14.23 4.76
CA TRP A 421 16.68 14.17 4.57
C TRP A 421 17.23 15.36 3.76
N THR A 422 16.47 15.85 2.77
CA THR A 422 16.85 17.03 1.98
C THR A 422 16.97 18.29 2.84
N THR A 423 16.08 18.49 3.80
CA THR A 423 16.14 19.61 4.76
C THR A 423 17.34 19.46 5.70
N ILE A 424 17.61 18.23 6.17
CA ILE A 424 18.75 17.96 7.06
C ILE A 424 20.07 18.23 6.36
N GLN A 425 20.24 17.73 5.13
CA GLN A 425 21.47 17.92 4.36
C GLN A 425 21.63 19.37 3.86
N ALA A 426 20.53 20.05 3.52
CA ALA A 426 20.56 21.47 3.19
C ALA A 426 21.12 22.33 4.34
N LYS A 427 20.69 22.05 5.57
CA LYS A 427 21.26 22.70 6.76
C LYS A 427 22.75 22.38 6.91
N GLN A 428 23.18 21.13 6.73
CA GLN A 428 24.60 20.73 6.81
C GLN A 428 25.45 21.51 5.81
N LEU A 429 24.94 21.73 4.60
CA LEU A 429 25.60 22.49 3.54
C LEU A 429 25.37 24.02 3.65
N LYS A 430 24.56 24.48 4.60
CA LYS A 430 24.19 25.90 4.79
C LYS A 430 23.50 26.50 3.54
N VAL A 431 22.65 25.73 2.90
CA VAL A 431 21.80 26.16 1.77
C VAL A 431 20.31 26.03 2.15
N ALA A 432 19.44 26.64 1.35
CA ALA A 432 18.00 26.46 1.51
C ALA A 432 17.57 25.03 1.16
N PRO A 433 16.58 24.44 1.86
CA PRO A 433 15.98 23.19 1.42
C PRO A 433 15.41 23.32 0.00
N PRO A 434 15.49 22.26 -0.84
CA PRO A 434 14.93 22.30 -2.19
C PRO A 434 13.40 22.42 -2.14
N ASP A 435 12.83 23.15 -3.09
CA ASP A 435 11.38 23.36 -3.25
C ASP A 435 10.68 22.26 -4.06
N VAL A 436 11.43 21.40 -4.73
CA VAL A 436 10.91 20.29 -5.56
C VAL A 436 10.36 19.12 -4.74
N VAL A 437 10.59 19.11 -3.44
CA VAL A 437 10.09 18.13 -2.49
C VAL A 437 9.67 18.79 -1.19
N ALA A 438 8.79 18.14 -0.43
CA ALA A 438 8.38 18.64 0.88
C ALA A 438 9.57 18.72 1.85
N ALA A 439 9.64 19.78 2.65
CA ALA A 439 10.69 19.97 3.66
C ALA A 439 10.52 19.01 4.86
N THR A 440 9.33 18.48 5.07
CA THR A 440 8.97 17.55 6.14
C THR A 440 8.39 16.27 5.60
N ILE A 441 8.43 15.22 6.41
CA ILE A 441 7.87 13.91 6.09
C ILE A 441 7.08 13.37 7.30
N GLN A 442 5.99 12.64 7.04
CA GLN A 442 5.31 11.82 8.05
C GLN A 442 5.56 10.35 7.72
N GLU A 443 6.55 9.79 8.38
CA GLU A 443 6.90 8.37 8.25
C GLU A 443 5.73 7.48 8.67
N ARG A 444 5.68 6.27 8.14
CA ARG A 444 4.53 5.41 8.31
C ARG A 444 4.84 3.92 8.26
N ALA A 445 3.87 3.15 8.72
CA ALA A 445 3.86 1.69 8.57
C ALA A 445 2.52 1.22 8.03
N TRP A 446 2.52 0.05 7.36
CA TRP A 446 1.34 -0.59 6.79
C TRP A 446 1.32 -2.07 7.16
N SER A 447 0.27 -2.54 7.82
CA SER A 447 0.08 -3.99 8.00
C SER A 447 -0.30 -4.65 6.68
N SER A 448 0.04 -5.92 6.51
CA SER A 448 -0.55 -6.71 5.42
C SER A 448 -2.09 -6.71 5.51
N PRO A 449 -2.78 -6.72 4.34
CA PRO A 449 -4.24 -6.72 4.29
C PRO A 449 -4.83 -8.00 4.89
N MET A 450 -6.07 -7.89 5.35
CA MET A 450 -6.95 -8.99 5.72
C MET A 450 -8.18 -8.94 4.83
N TRP A 451 -8.71 -10.10 4.42
CA TRP A 451 -9.82 -10.17 3.48
C TRP A 451 -11.05 -10.77 4.14
N TYR A 452 -12.20 -10.16 3.87
CA TYR A 452 -13.51 -10.74 4.12
C TYR A 452 -14.13 -11.23 2.82
N MET A 453 -14.54 -12.48 2.82
CA MET A 453 -15.25 -13.11 1.71
C MET A 453 -16.63 -13.55 2.22
N PRO A 454 -17.73 -12.98 1.71
CA PRO A 454 -19.07 -13.36 2.14
C PRO A 454 -19.36 -14.82 1.81
N SER A 455 -20.08 -15.50 2.71
CA SER A 455 -20.64 -16.80 2.44
C SER A 455 -21.70 -16.71 1.33
N GLU A 456 -22.02 -17.84 0.70
CA GLU A 456 -23.08 -17.87 -0.31
C GLU A 456 -24.45 -17.45 0.26
N ALA A 457 -24.69 -17.77 1.53
CA ALA A 457 -25.89 -17.36 2.25
C ALA A 457 -25.91 -15.85 2.48
N ALA A 458 -24.78 -15.25 2.86
CA ALA A 458 -24.65 -13.80 3.05
C ALA A 458 -24.89 -13.03 1.74
N ARG A 459 -24.38 -13.54 0.61
CA ARG A 459 -24.60 -12.93 -0.73
C ARG A 459 -26.07 -12.95 -1.14
N LYS A 460 -26.81 -14.03 -0.85
CA LYS A 460 -28.24 -14.16 -1.18
C LYS A 460 -29.14 -13.25 -0.35
N ASN A 461 -28.68 -12.82 0.82
CA ASN A 461 -29.44 -11.95 1.73
C ASN A 461 -29.20 -10.45 1.50
N VAL A 462 -28.41 -10.07 0.51
CA VAL A 462 -28.26 -8.66 0.13
C VAL A 462 -29.55 -8.21 -0.56
N PRO A 463 -30.23 -7.16 -0.06
CA PRO A 463 -31.36 -6.58 -0.80
C PRO A 463 -30.87 -6.21 -2.21
N PRO A 464 -31.64 -6.46 -3.26
CA PRO A 464 -31.27 -6.05 -4.59
C PRO A 464 -30.95 -4.56 -4.55
N GLY A 465 -29.76 -4.19 -5.07
CA GLY A 465 -29.33 -2.79 -5.13
C GLY A 465 -30.38 -1.95 -5.84
N THR A 466 -30.41 -0.66 -5.55
CA THR A 466 -31.33 0.28 -6.20
C THR A 466 -31.15 0.18 -7.72
N THR A 467 -32.04 -0.54 -8.39
CA THR A 467 -32.06 -0.66 -9.84
C THR A 467 -32.83 0.51 -10.45
N VAL A 468 -32.59 0.78 -11.74
CA VAL A 468 -33.40 1.77 -12.48
C VAL A 468 -34.89 1.46 -12.37
N ASP A 469 -35.25 0.17 -12.37
CA ASP A 469 -36.64 -0.25 -12.22
C ASP A 469 -37.19 -0.02 -10.79
N SER A 470 -36.37 -0.24 -9.76
CA SER A 470 -36.76 0.08 -8.37
C SER A 470 -36.91 1.58 -8.14
N LEU A 471 -36.08 2.40 -8.78
CA LEU A 471 -36.20 3.87 -8.77
C LEU A 471 -37.48 4.31 -9.47
N LYS A 472 -37.82 3.73 -10.64
CA LYS A 472 -39.05 4.00 -11.36
C LYS A 472 -40.28 3.62 -10.51
N GLN A 473 -40.25 2.49 -9.82
CA GLN A 473 -41.33 2.07 -8.90
C GLN A 473 -41.48 3.04 -7.71
N GLN A 474 -40.43 3.75 -7.32
CA GLN A 474 -40.43 4.80 -6.31
C GLN A 474 -40.82 6.19 -6.89
N GLY A 475 -41.21 6.25 -8.13
CA GLY A 475 -41.64 7.49 -8.78
C GLY A 475 -40.54 8.29 -9.48
N ALA A 476 -39.33 7.74 -9.63
CA ALA A 476 -38.31 8.40 -10.41
C ALA A 476 -38.64 8.40 -11.90
N VAL A 477 -38.49 9.54 -12.54
CA VAL A 477 -38.73 9.74 -13.98
C VAL A 477 -37.41 9.89 -14.69
N ALA A 478 -37.19 9.15 -15.78
CA ALA A 478 -36.04 9.34 -16.63
C ALA A 478 -36.17 10.66 -17.40
N LEU A 479 -35.21 11.54 -17.27
CA LEU A 479 -35.16 12.79 -18.02
C LEU A 479 -34.60 12.52 -19.41
N ASN A 480 -35.15 13.18 -20.43
CA ASN A 480 -34.56 13.23 -21.74
C ASN A 480 -33.37 14.24 -21.80
N ALA A 481 -32.64 14.27 -22.92
CA ALA A 481 -31.45 15.10 -23.05
C ALA A 481 -31.72 16.61 -22.87
N ASP A 482 -32.86 17.10 -23.34
CA ASP A 482 -33.23 18.52 -23.23
C ASP A 482 -33.66 18.88 -21.81
N GLU A 483 -34.41 18.03 -21.14
CA GLU A 483 -34.78 18.17 -19.72
C GLU A 483 -33.55 18.13 -18.82
N LEU A 484 -32.61 17.21 -19.09
CA LEU A 484 -31.35 17.13 -18.38
C LEU A 484 -30.51 18.39 -18.61
N LYS A 485 -30.43 18.87 -19.87
CA LYS A 485 -29.74 20.10 -20.23
C LYS A 485 -30.35 21.32 -19.52
N ALA A 486 -31.66 21.46 -19.51
CA ALA A 486 -32.35 22.54 -18.82
C ALA A 486 -32.15 22.49 -17.28
N LEU A 487 -31.96 21.30 -16.73
CA LEU A 487 -31.70 21.11 -15.30
C LEU A 487 -30.25 21.49 -14.92
N ILE A 488 -29.29 21.32 -15.84
CA ILE A 488 -27.85 21.38 -15.56
C ILE A 488 -27.22 22.71 -15.98
N VAL A 489 -27.70 23.33 -17.08
CA VAL A 489 -27.09 24.56 -17.64
C VAL A 489 -27.38 25.75 -16.73
N GLU A 490 -26.35 26.52 -16.43
CA GLU A 490 -26.38 27.74 -15.59
C GLU A 490 -26.88 27.56 -14.14
N LYS A 491 -26.83 26.33 -13.62
CA LYS A 491 -27.22 26.02 -12.22
C LYS A 491 -26.10 25.36 -11.47
N SER A 492 -26.00 25.67 -10.18
CA SER A 492 -25.21 24.84 -9.26
C SER A 492 -25.93 23.52 -9.05
N ILE A 493 -25.21 22.42 -9.32
CA ILE A 493 -25.76 21.09 -9.19
C ILE A 493 -25.20 20.44 -7.95
N TRP A 494 -26.10 19.91 -7.13
CA TRP A 494 -25.78 19.05 -6.02
C TRP A 494 -25.95 17.60 -6.46
N LEU A 495 -24.86 16.86 -6.45
CA LEU A 495 -24.86 15.43 -6.69
C LEU A 495 -24.51 14.72 -5.38
N GLN A 496 -25.15 13.63 -5.10
CA GLN A 496 -24.78 12.77 -3.99
C GLN A 496 -24.43 11.39 -4.52
N ASN A 497 -23.23 10.91 -4.15
CA ASN A 497 -22.88 9.53 -4.37
C ASN A 497 -23.74 8.67 -3.42
N THR A 498 -24.66 7.89 -3.98
CA THR A 498 -25.60 7.06 -3.21
C THR A 498 -24.93 5.89 -2.49
N VAL A 499 -23.67 5.61 -2.79
CA VAL A 499 -22.91 4.53 -2.16
C VAL A 499 -22.05 5.06 -1.02
N THR A 500 -21.27 6.13 -1.26
CA THR A 500 -20.40 6.73 -0.23
C THR A 500 -21.11 7.80 0.58
N GLY A 501 -22.22 8.34 0.07
CA GLY A 501 -22.94 9.47 0.66
C GLY A 501 -22.29 10.82 0.38
N ASP A 502 -21.15 10.86 -0.31
CA ASP A 502 -20.46 12.10 -0.64
C ASP A 502 -21.31 13.01 -1.53
N LYS A 503 -21.23 14.30 -1.28
CA LYS A 503 -21.94 15.33 -2.05
C LYS A 503 -20.96 16.11 -2.90
N PHE A 504 -21.39 16.46 -4.09
CA PHE A 504 -20.63 17.25 -5.04
C PHE A 504 -21.40 18.51 -5.40
N ILE A 505 -20.73 19.64 -5.37
CA ILE A 505 -21.26 20.89 -5.91
C ILE A 505 -20.52 21.17 -7.21
N GLY A 506 -21.25 21.30 -8.29
CA GLY A 506 -20.72 21.74 -9.56
C GLY A 506 -21.38 23.04 -10.01
N ALA A 507 -20.60 24.06 -10.36
CA ALA A 507 -21.08 25.24 -11.08
C ALA A 507 -20.66 25.13 -12.54
N ARG A 508 -21.60 25.23 -13.48
CA ARG A 508 -21.31 25.20 -14.90
C ARG A 508 -21.42 26.59 -15.50
N GLY A 509 -20.34 27.07 -16.12
CA GLY A 509 -20.36 28.26 -16.97
C GLY A 509 -20.97 27.94 -18.36
N ASN A 510 -21.33 29.00 -19.10
CA ASN A 510 -21.90 28.91 -20.44
C ASN A 510 -20.99 28.15 -21.40
N GLU A 511 -21.57 27.29 -22.22
CA GLU A 511 -21.01 26.59 -23.36
C GLU A 511 -19.58 26.02 -23.17
N PHE A 512 -19.47 24.72 -22.99
CA PHE A 512 -18.22 23.91 -23.02
C PHE A 512 -17.11 24.29 -22.03
N GLY A 513 -17.42 24.89 -20.88
CA GLY A 513 -16.45 25.14 -19.83
C GLY A 513 -16.32 23.96 -18.85
N TYR A 514 -15.11 23.76 -18.32
CA TYR A 514 -14.84 22.82 -17.24
C TYR A 514 -15.70 23.14 -16.03
N ALA A 515 -16.43 22.16 -15.51
CA ALA A 515 -17.10 22.32 -14.24
C ALA A 515 -16.06 22.34 -13.12
N ASN A 516 -15.98 23.45 -12.39
CA ASN A 516 -15.37 23.39 -11.06
C ASN A 516 -16.35 22.68 -10.14
N TYR A 517 -15.90 21.61 -9.51
CA TYR A 517 -16.70 20.90 -8.50
C TYR A 517 -15.90 20.76 -7.22
N GLU A 518 -16.58 20.92 -6.12
CA GLU A 518 -16.07 20.71 -4.78
C GLU A 518 -16.71 19.43 -4.23
N ILE A 519 -15.91 18.55 -3.66
CA ILE A 519 -16.38 17.33 -3.01
C ILE A 519 -16.68 17.67 -1.56
N ILE A 520 -17.92 17.49 -1.14
CA ILE A 520 -18.36 17.63 0.23
C ILE A 520 -18.63 16.23 0.79
N PRO A 521 -17.90 15.79 1.81
CA PRO A 521 -18.10 14.46 2.42
C PRO A 521 -19.54 14.27 2.94
N ALA A 522 -19.95 13.03 3.08
CA ALA A 522 -21.33 12.58 3.27
C ALA A 522 -22.14 13.28 4.37
N GLU A 523 -21.52 13.82 5.39
CA GLU A 523 -22.19 14.42 6.55
C GLU A 523 -22.02 15.95 6.68
N SER A 524 -21.43 16.59 5.69
CA SER A 524 -21.32 18.07 5.72
C SER A 524 -22.70 18.71 5.46
N SER A 525 -23.08 19.66 6.30
CA SER A 525 -24.35 20.34 6.14
C SER A 525 -24.32 21.32 4.95
N LEU A 526 -25.45 21.41 4.26
CA LEU A 526 -25.71 22.34 3.16
C LEU A 526 -25.54 23.84 3.49
N ASN A 527 -25.19 24.19 4.72
CA ASN A 527 -25.03 25.57 5.18
C ASN A 527 -23.66 26.20 4.84
N ALA A 528 -22.79 25.51 4.12
CA ALA A 528 -21.50 26.03 3.67
C ALA A 528 -21.55 26.78 2.32
N ALA A 529 -22.73 26.99 1.77
CA ALA A 529 -22.92 27.70 0.51
C ALA A 529 -23.67 29.01 0.74
N ASN A 530 -23.01 30.00 1.37
CA ASN A 530 -23.32 31.41 1.27
C ASN A 530 -22.05 32.21 1.06
#